data_208df49a9269fdb8c339a39e120cb176
#
_entry.id   208df49a9269fdb8c339a39e120cb176
#
_cell.length_a   1.000
_cell.length_b   1.000
_cell.length_c   1.000
_cell.angle_alpha   90.00
_cell.angle_beta   90.00
_cell.angle_gamma   90.00
#
_symmetry.space_group_name_H-M   'P 1'
#
loop_
_entity.id
_entity.type
_entity.pdbx_description
1 polymer ?
#
loop_
_entity_poly.entity_id
_entity_poly.type
_entity_poly.pdbx_seq_one_letter_code
_entity_poly.pdbx_strand_id
1 'polypeptide(L)'
;MAYKHGAYGERTASQVKSAKQIEENVVYFGTAPINLIRGYDDADLVNVPIRLRNLGEAQSTIGYSENWTGFTLCEVVDYHFNNTNGNIGPIYIINVLDPDTHRKSTQTTKTVAFSNGRGTFASDTVILDTVAIEDKTEGVDYSLEYDFASGSVVICSLIDSDPLTGNVDVKFFEVDTAAVTSSTIIGQKSQTGEYSGIAALQLLYMRENAIANIIAAPGWSETPVVYKALVSAAQKINGHWDAFVNADIPVKQGTTLIQTISAAINWKNTNGYTSGISKVGWPMVKNGDKVYHMSTVMTATMLSTDIEHDAIPFESCSNKEIMATDQYFGETSSNQGFDQTVGNDLNEKGITTLVYWDGSFKLWGPHTAGYTYNGSMDAAEIFETNMRMLMHITNGFQVRNGVKIDSPMTPNDRDSIVISEQAELDALVGVGALIGTPEVLFLENENPGANMLNGDFVWHIMATPTPPLKSATAKVTYTDEGFSSFFGEED
;
A
#
# COMPACT_ATOMS: atom_id res chain seq x y z
N MET A 1 32.97 -30.69 -39.41
CA MET A 1 33.66 -29.47 -38.89
C MET A 1 34.66 -29.03 -39.93
N ALA A 2 34.64 -27.77 -40.32
CA ALA A 2 35.61 -27.21 -41.25
C ALA A 2 36.95 -27.03 -40.50
N TYR A 3 38.08 -27.29 -41.20
CA TYR A 3 39.45 -27.09 -40.68
C TYR A 3 39.65 -25.61 -40.34
N LYS A 4 40.02 -25.31 -39.08
CA LYS A 4 40.29 -23.95 -38.59
C LYS A 4 41.75 -23.85 -38.15
N HIS A 5 42.47 -22.85 -38.65
CA HIS A 5 43.85 -22.55 -38.25
C HIS A 5 43.93 -21.01 -37.98
N GLY A 6 43.92 -20.62 -36.69
CA GLY A 6 43.93 -19.23 -36.26
C GLY A 6 43.12 -18.99 -34.98
N ALA A 7 43.13 -17.77 -34.43
CA ALA A 7 42.31 -17.36 -33.32
C ALA A 7 40.91 -16.91 -33.84
N TYR A 8 39.88 -17.50 -33.32
CA TYR A 8 38.47 -17.24 -33.73
C TYR A 8 37.66 -16.78 -32.55
N GLY A 9 36.88 -15.72 -32.73
CA GLY A 9 35.87 -15.24 -31.78
C GLY A 9 34.48 -15.58 -32.30
N GLU A 10 33.65 -16.20 -31.48
CA GLU A 10 32.22 -16.37 -31.75
C GLU A 10 31.45 -15.55 -30.75
N ARG A 11 30.48 -14.75 -31.24
CA ARG A 11 29.56 -14.02 -30.41
C ARG A 11 28.41 -14.95 -30.04
N THR A 12 28.37 -15.45 -28.82
CA THR A 12 27.20 -16.12 -28.26
C THR A 12 26.21 -15.08 -27.77
N ALA A 13 24.90 -15.36 -27.89
CA ALA A 13 23.89 -14.53 -27.28
C ALA A 13 24.17 -14.38 -25.78
N SER A 14 24.30 -13.17 -25.28
CA SER A 14 24.52 -12.92 -23.88
C SER A 14 23.30 -13.43 -23.11
N GLN A 15 23.48 -14.44 -22.27
CA GLN A 15 22.56 -14.73 -21.20
C GLN A 15 22.83 -13.68 -20.11
N VAL A 16 22.24 -12.50 -20.26
CA VAL A 16 22.12 -11.58 -19.14
C VAL A 16 21.11 -12.24 -18.20
N LYS A 17 21.59 -12.84 -17.11
CA LYS A 17 20.72 -13.03 -15.95
C LYS A 17 20.34 -11.62 -15.53
N SER A 18 19.10 -11.24 -15.82
CA SER A 18 18.50 -10.04 -15.27
C SER A 18 18.74 -10.09 -13.77
N ALA A 19 19.42 -9.09 -13.22
CA ALA A 19 19.45 -8.90 -11.77
C ALA A 19 17.98 -8.87 -11.33
N LYS A 20 17.66 -9.50 -10.20
CA LYS A 20 16.30 -9.51 -9.67
C LYS A 20 15.94 -8.05 -9.42
N GLN A 21 15.04 -7.49 -10.24
CA GLN A 21 14.52 -6.16 -10.03
C GLN A 21 13.75 -6.14 -8.71
N ILE A 22 13.94 -5.09 -7.94
CA ILE A 22 13.12 -4.82 -6.76
C ILE A 22 11.78 -4.35 -7.31
N GLU A 23 10.74 -5.14 -7.10
CA GLU A 23 9.37 -4.74 -7.40
C GLU A 23 8.89 -3.82 -6.28
N GLU A 24 8.08 -2.81 -6.61
CA GLU A 24 7.41 -2.00 -5.59
C GLU A 24 6.17 -2.75 -5.09
N ASN A 25 6.21 -3.20 -3.85
CA ASN A 25 5.16 -3.99 -3.26
C ASN A 25 4.47 -3.23 -2.13
N VAL A 26 3.17 -3.04 -2.26
CA VAL A 26 2.32 -2.44 -1.24
C VAL A 26 1.53 -3.52 -0.51
N VAL A 27 1.40 -3.38 0.82
CA VAL A 27 0.68 -4.33 1.67
C VAL A 27 -0.37 -3.61 2.50
N TYR A 28 -1.60 -4.09 2.42
CA TYR A 28 -2.72 -3.56 3.18
C TYR A 28 -3.23 -4.55 4.22
N PHE A 29 -3.57 -4.02 5.40
CA PHE A 29 -4.16 -4.80 6.49
C PHE A 29 -5.59 -4.35 6.74
N GLY A 30 -6.50 -5.30 6.97
CA GLY A 30 -7.89 -4.98 7.23
C GLY A 30 -8.79 -6.21 7.18
N THR A 31 -10.04 -5.97 6.85
CA THR A 31 -11.09 -6.98 6.77
C THR A 31 -11.59 -7.15 5.34
N ALA A 32 -11.77 -8.39 4.91
CA ALA A 32 -12.33 -8.76 3.61
C ALA A 32 -13.50 -9.72 3.77
N PRO A 33 -14.51 -9.71 2.88
CA PRO A 33 -15.69 -10.55 2.99
C PRO A 33 -15.43 -11.96 2.46
N ILE A 34 -14.43 -12.68 3.01
CA ILE A 34 -14.13 -14.07 2.65
C ILE A 34 -15.27 -15.03 3.02
N ASN A 35 -16.18 -14.61 3.90
CA ASN A 35 -17.43 -15.30 4.20
C ASN A 35 -18.34 -15.49 2.97
N LEU A 36 -18.12 -14.72 1.91
CA LEU A 36 -18.82 -14.80 0.61
C LEU A 36 -18.13 -15.76 -0.37
N ILE A 37 -17.00 -16.35 0.02
CA ILE A 37 -16.26 -17.34 -0.80
C ILE A 37 -16.62 -18.73 -0.33
N ARG A 38 -16.92 -19.61 -1.27
CA ARG A 38 -17.18 -21.03 -0.99
C ARG A 38 -15.89 -21.76 -0.65
N GLY A 39 -15.91 -22.52 0.44
CA GLY A 39 -14.73 -23.25 0.89
C GLY A 39 -13.60 -22.35 1.38
N TYR A 40 -13.90 -21.17 1.93
CA TYR A 40 -12.91 -20.22 2.45
C TYR A 40 -11.98 -20.86 3.51
N ASP A 41 -12.46 -21.83 4.25
CA ASP A 41 -11.73 -22.52 5.31
C ASP A 41 -10.56 -23.36 4.77
N ASP A 42 -10.75 -23.98 3.61
CA ASP A 42 -9.71 -24.75 2.92
C ASP A 42 -8.71 -23.86 2.17
N ALA A 43 -9.02 -22.59 1.95
CA ALA A 43 -8.26 -21.70 1.07
C ALA A 43 -7.14 -20.90 1.75
N ASP A 44 -6.99 -21.01 3.10
CA ASP A 44 -5.97 -20.29 3.89
C ASP A 44 -5.96 -18.76 3.59
N LEU A 45 -7.11 -18.10 3.82
CA LEU A 45 -7.35 -16.69 3.48
C LEU A 45 -7.26 -15.73 4.67
N VAL A 46 -6.95 -16.23 5.86
CA VAL A 46 -6.92 -15.45 7.11
C VAL A 46 -5.49 -15.29 7.61
N ASN A 47 -5.09 -14.06 7.90
CA ASN A 47 -3.76 -13.73 8.43
C ASN A 47 -2.59 -14.19 7.54
N VAL A 48 -2.81 -14.19 6.24
CA VAL A 48 -1.77 -14.53 5.23
C VAL A 48 -1.71 -13.45 4.16
N PRO A 49 -0.53 -13.19 3.59
CA PRO A 49 -0.40 -12.32 2.43
C PRO A 49 -1.07 -12.95 1.21
N ILE A 50 -1.92 -12.18 0.55
CA ILE A 50 -2.63 -12.58 -0.67
C ILE A 50 -2.32 -11.53 -1.74
N ARG A 51 -1.80 -11.97 -2.88
CA ARG A 51 -1.52 -11.12 -4.03
C ARG A 51 -2.78 -10.95 -4.88
N LEU A 52 -3.11 -9.70 -5.23
CA LEU A 52 -4.25 -9.34 -6.07
C LEU A 52 -3.79 -8.50 -7.26
N ARG A 53 -4.29 -8.78 -8.45
CA ARG A 53 -3.90 -8.12 -9.70
C ARG A 53 -5.02 -7.33 -10.36
N ASN A 54 -6.27 -7.67 -10.06
CA ASN A 54 -7.45 -7.04 -10.64
C ASN A 54 -8.70 -7.32 -9.80
N LEU A 55 -9.79 -6.62 -10.11
CA LEU A 55 -11.07 -6.74 -9.40
C LEU A 55 -11.66 -8.17 -9.44
N GLY A 56 -11.60 -8.83 -10.61
CA GLY A 56 -12.16 -10.19 -10.74
C GLY A 56 -11.41 -11.20 -9.89
N GLU A 57 -10.08 -11.10 -9.79
CA GLU A 57 -9.26 -11.93 -8.90
C GLU A 57 -9.61 -11.63 -7.42
N ALA A 58 -9.77 -10.36 -7.04
CA ALA A 58 -10.17 -9.99 -5.69
C ALA A 58 -11.55 -10.57 -5.33
N GLN A 59 -12.55 -10.40 -6.21
CA GLN A 59 -13.88 -10.94 -5.99
C GLN A 59 -13.89 -12.46 -5.81
N SER A 60 -13.11 -13.17 -6.61
CA SER A 60 -13.06 -14.65 -6.55
C SER A 60 -12.22 -15.19 -5.39
N THR A 61 -11.25 -14.42 -4.88
CA THR A 61 -10.31 -14.87 -3.84
C THR A 61 -10.73 -14.44 -2.44
N ILE A 62 -11.10 -13.18 -2.27
CA ILE A 62 -11.39 -12.60 -0.95
C ILE A 62 -12.82 -12.06 -0.81
N GLY A 63 -13.61 -12.14 -1.88
CA GLY A 63 -14.91 -11.52 -1.95
C GLY A 63 -14.85 -10.01 -2.15
N TYR A 64 -16.02 -9.40 -2.32
CA TYR A 64 -16.18 -7.95 -2.44
C TYR A 64 -17.53 -7.50 -1.91
N SER A 65 -17.56 -6.36 -1.22
CA SER A 65 -18.76 -5.68 -0.73
C SER A 65 -18.58 -4.17 -0.80
N GLU A 66 -19.67 -3.44 -1.05
CA GLU A 66 -19.72 -1.98 -0.94
C GLU A 66 -19.75 -1.48 0.51
N ASN A 67 -19.85 -2.37 1.49
CA ASN A 67 -19.80 -2.06 2.92
C ASN A 67 -18.35 -1.94 3.41
N TRP A 68 -17.68 -0.86 3.07
CA TRP A 68 -16.28 -0.65 3.42
C TRP A 68 -16.02 -0.40 4.90
N THR A 69 -17.06 -0.05 5.66
CA THR A 69 -16.95 0.03 7.13
C THR A 69 -16.77 -1.34 7.77
N GLY A 70 -17.46 -2.35 7.23
CA GLY A 70 -17.32 -3.74 7.69
C GLY A 70 -16.15 -4.46 7.05
N PHE A 71 -15.84 -4.13 5.78
CA PHE A 71 -14.83 -4.80 4.96
C PHE A 71 -13.86 -3.80 4.35
N THR A 72 -12.93 -3.32 5.18
CA THR A 72 -12.07 -2.18 4.87
C THR A 72 -11.14 -2.42 3.67
N LEU A 73 -10.78 -3.68 3.36
CA LEU A 73 -9.98 -4.02 2.19
C LEU A 73 -10.74 -3.89 0.87
N CYS A 74 -12.09 -3.86 0.89
CA CYS A 74 -12.87 -3.63 -0.32
C CYS A 74 -12.71 -2.19 -0.86
N GLU A 75 -12.50 -1.21 0.01
CA GLU A 75 -12.14 0.15 -0.38
C GLU A 75 -10.83 0.17 -1.18
N VAL A 76 -9.83 -0.57 -0.70
CA VAL A 76 -8.52 -0.68 -1.37
C VAL A 76 -8.67 -1.32 -2.74
N VAL A 77 -9.39 -2.45 -2.81
CA VAL A 77 -9.67 -3.16 -4.07
C VAL A 77 -10.39 -2.24 -5.07
N ASP A 78 -11.37 -1.48 -4.61
CA ASP A 78 -12.11 -0.56 -5.46
C ASP A 78 -11.21 0.56 -6.00
N TYR A 79 -10.43 1.22 -5.15
CA TYR A 79 -9.55 2.31 -5.58
C TYR A 79 -8.46 1.83 -6.55
N HIS A 80 -7.87 0.67 -6.31
CA HIS A 80 -6.79 0.12 -7.14
C HIS A 80 -7.27 -0.46 -8.45
N PHE A 81 -8.45 -1.11 -8.50
CA PHE A 81 -8.84 -1.93 -9.63
C PHE A 81 -10.16 -1.53 -10.30
N ASN A 82 -10.98 -0.71 -9.66
CA ASN A 82 -12.26 -0.25 -10.21
C ASN A 82 -12.21 1.24 -10.54
N ASN A 83 -11.11 1.69 -11.14
CA ASN A 83 -10.93 3.08 -11.49
C ASN A 83 -10.81 3.27 -13.01
N THR A 84 -11.07 4.50 -13.47
CA THR A 84 -11.06 4.85 -14.90
C THR A 84 -9.67 4.93 -15.52
N ASN A 85 -8.62 5.03 -14.69
CA ASN A 85 -7.23 5.17 -15.13
C ASN A 85 -6.52 3.82 -15.32
N GLY A 86 -7.23 2.71 -15.11
CA GLY A 86 -6.70 1.37 -15.21
C GLY A 86 -6.28 0.78 -13.86
N ASN A 87 -5.79 -0.45 -13.89
CA ASN A 87 -5.37 -1.15 -12.68
C ASN A 87 -4.05 -0.59 -12.15
N ILE A 88 -4.02 -0.25 -10.86
CA ILE A 88 -2.82 0.14 -10.13
C ILE A 88 -2.43 -1.05 -9.24
N GLY A 89 -1.51 -1.86 -9.72
CA GLY A 89 -1.14 -3.08 -8.99
C GLY A 89 0.03 -3.82 -9.63
N PRO A 90 0.40 -5.00 -9.11
CA PRO A 90 -0.30 -5.78 -8.08
C PRO A 90 -0.24 -5.18 -6.68
N ILE A 91 -1.18 -5.57 -5.82
CA ILE A 91 -1.16 -5.26 -4.38
C ILE A 91 -1.16 -6.55 -3.56
N TYR A 92 -0.71 -6.46 -2.33
CA TYR A 92 -0.85 -7.51 -1.33
C TYR A 92 -1.83 -7.08 -0.25
N ILE A 93 -2.64 -8.00 0.22
CA ILE A 93 -3.53 -7.78 1.35
C ILE A 93 -3.31 -8.85 2.42
N ILE A 94 -3.58 -8.49 3.67
CA ILE A 94 -3.64 -9.42 4.80
C ILE A 94 -5.00 -9.20 5.47
N ASN A 95 -5.89 -10.15 5.25
CA ASN A 95 -7.22 -10.16 5.85
C ASN A 95 -7.16 -10.77 7.25
N VAL A 96 -7.74 -10.09 8.24
CA VAL A 96 -7.81 -10.58 9.63
C VAL A 96 -9.20 -11.08 10.03
N LEU A 97 -10.21 -10.85 9.20
CA LEU A 97 -11.55 -11.36 9.47
C LEU A 97 -11.60 -12.85 9.19
N ASP A 98 -11.93 -13.61 10.21
CA ASP A 98 -12.09 -15.05 10.19
C ASP A 98 -13.58 -15.37 10.45
N PRO A 99 -14.30 -15.93 9.48
CA PRO A 99 -15.73 -16.22 9.63
C PRO A 99 -16.05 -17.20 10.76
N ASP A 100 -15.12 -18.04 11.18
CA ASP A 100 -15.34 -18.97 12.29
C ASP A 100 -15.21 -18.30 13.65
N THR A 101 -14.20 -17.43 13.80
CA THR A 101 -13.94 -16.72 15.05
C THR A 101 -14.85 -15.50 15.21
N HIS A 102 -15.12 -14.77 14.11
CA HIS A 102 -15.94 -13.56 14.11
C HIS A 102 -17.37 -13.81 13.63
N ARG A 103 -17.93 -14.95 14.01
CA ARG A 103 -19.30 -15.36 13.67
C ARG A 103 -20.28 -14.93 14.76
N LYS A 104 -21.46 -14.44 14.36
CA LYS A 104 -22.58 -14.28 15.29
C LYS A 104 -23.00 -15.63 15.86
N SER A 105 -23.24 -15.67 17.15
CA SER A 105 -23.62 -16.92 17.84
C SER A 105 -25.02 -17.43 17.46
N THR A 106 -25.89 -16.56 16.96
CA THR A 106 -27.27 -16.86 16.61
C THR A 106 -27.41 -17.05 15.10
N GLN A 107 -28.05 -18.17 14.72
CA GLN A 107 -28.39 -18.41 13.33
C GLN A 107 -29.51 -17.47 12.88
N THR A 108 -29.36 -16.86 11.72
CA THR A 108 -30.39 -16.03 11.08
C THR A 108 -31.29 -16.90 10.22
N THR A 109 -32.59 -16.64 10.28
CA THR A 109 -33.58 -17.25 9.36
C THR A 109 -34.16 -16.13 8.51
N LYS A 110 -34.16 -16.30 7.20
CA LYS A 110 -34.70 -15.35 6.23
C LYS A 110 -35.66 -16.04 5.29
N THR A 111 -36.90 -15.55 5.24
CA THR A 111 -37.89 -16.04 4.28
C THR A 111 -37.59 -15.47 2.91
N VAL A 112 -37.31 -16.34 1.94
CA VAL A 112 -36.93 -15.98 0.55
C VAL A 112 -38.07 -16.40 -0.37
N ALA A 113 -38.49 -15.50 -1.24
CA ALA A 113 -39.49 -15.77 -2.25
C ALA A 113 -38.84 -16.43 -3.47
N PHE A 114 -39.29 -17.65 -3.80
CA PHE A 114 -38.85 -18.40 -4.98
C PHE A 114 -39.85 -18.28 -6.11
N SER A 115 -39.35 -17.99 -7.30
CA SER A 115 -40.11 -17.98 -8.56
C SER A 115 -39.33 -18.76 -9.61
N ASN A 116 -40.00 -19.72 -10.27
CA ASN A 116 -39.36 -20.59 -11.28
C ASN A 116 -38.07 -21.24 -10.78
N GLY A 117 -38.06 -21.73 -9.55
CA GLY A 117 -36.91 -22.42 -8.93
C GLY A 117 -35.75 -21.48 -8.53
N ARG A 118 -35.89 -20.14 -8.62
CA ARG A 118 -34.86 -19.21 -8.24
C ARG A 118 -35.34 -18.30 -7.12
N GLY A 119 -34.52 -18.17 -6.06
CA GLY A 119 -34.68 -17.22 -4.96
C GLY A 119 -33.42 -16.42 -4.75
N THR A 120 -33.54 -15.14 -4.34
CA THR A 120 -32.39 -14.28 -4.06
C THR A 120 -32.63 -13.44 -2.81
N PHE A 121 -31.54 -13.14 -2.08
CA PHE A 121 -31.58 -12.16 -1.01
C PHE A 121 -30.25 -11.44 -0.85
N ALA A 122 -30.30 -10.13 -0.59
CA ALA A 122 -29.12 -9.34 -0.34
C ALA A 122 -28.58 -9.60 1.09
N SER A 123 -27.29 -9.88 1.19
CA SER A 123 -26.51 -9.93 2.43
C SER A 123 -25.02 -9.99 2.09
N ASP A 124 -24.22 -9.17 2.73
CA ASP A 124 -22.76 -9.19 2.64
C ASP A 124 -22.10 -9.85 3.87
N THR A 125 -22.89 -10.11 4.92
CA THR A 125 -22.41 -10.74 6.15
C THR A 125 -22.70 -12.24 6.22
N VAL A 126 -23.47 -12.80 5.29
CA VAL A 126 -23.79 -14.22 5.24
C VAL A 126 -22.49 -15.06 5.14
N ILE A 127 -22.37 -16.11 5.94
CA ILE A 127 -21.34 -17.13 5.76
C ILE A 127 -21.91 -18.17 4.79
N LEU A 128 -21.45 -18.12 3.56
CA LEU A 128 -22.07 -18.81 2.43
C LEU A 128 -22.13 -20.33 2.64
N ASP A 129 -21.09 -20.90 3.25
CA ASP A 129 -21.01 -22.35 3.54
C ASP A 129 -21.96 -22.81 4.65
N THR A 130 -22.64 -21.89 5.34
CA THR A 130 -23.61 -22.20 6.38
C THR A 130 -25.06 -22.08 5.93
N VAL A 131 -25.28 -21.69 4.67
CA VAL A 131 -26.63 -21.54 4.12
C VAL A 131 -27.31 -22.90 3.97
N ALA A 132 -28.46 -23.03 4.58
CA ALA A 132 -29.23 -24.32 4.56
C ALA A 132 -30.72 -24.06 4.40
N ILE A 133 -31.38 -24.96 3.71
CA ILE A 133 -32.84 -25.06 3.57
C ILE A 133 -33.28 -26.36 4.25
N GLU A 134 -34.31 -26.29 5.08
CA GLU A 134 -34.82 -27.47 5.82
C GLU A 134 -35.29 -28.54 4.83
N ASP A 135 -34.96 -29.80 5.11
CA ASP A 135 -35.25 -30.96 4.28
C ASP A 135 -34.73 -30.92 2.84
N LYS A 136 -33.76 -30.05 2.53
CA LYS A 136 -33.11 -29.94 1.23
C LYS A 136 -31.60 -30.02 1.36
N THR A 137 -30.96 -30.63 0.35
CA THR A 137 -29.51 -30.84 0.30
C THR A 137 -28.89 -30.00 -0.82
N GLU A 138 -27.92 -29.19 -0.46
CA GLU A 138 -27.15 -28.45 -1.46
C GLU A 138 -26.39 -29.42 -2.39
N GLY A 139 -26.28 -29.05 -3.66
CA GLY A 139 -25.66 -29.88 -4.71
C GLY A 139 -26.57 -31.00 -5.22
N VAL A 140 -27.70 -31.27 -4.55
CA VAL A 140 -28.72 -32.27 -4.96
C VAL A 140 -30.03 -31.56 -5.28
N ASP A 141 -30.60 -30.82 -4.32
CA ASP A 141 -31.89 -30.16 -4.46
C ASP A 141 -31.74 -28.72 -4.98
N TYR A 142 -30.66 -28.04 -4.58
CA TYR A 142 -30.38 -26.65 -4.99
C TYR A 142 -28.87 -26.38 -5.12
N SER A 143 -28.53 -25.34 -5.88
CA SER A 143 -27.21 -24.74 -5.93
C SER A 143 -27.22 -23.36 -5.26
N LEU A 144 -26.07 -22.96 -4.75
CA LEU A 144 -25.84 -21.71 -4.04
C LEU A 144 -24.65 -20.95 -4.63
N GLU A 145 -24.86 -19.67 -4.95
CA GLU A 145 -23.82 -18.78 -5.46
C GLU A 145 -23.99 -17.39 -4.86
N TYR A 146 -22.91 -16.60 -4.86
CA TYR A 146 -22.96 -15.20 -4.53
C TYR A 146 -22.74 -14.35 -5.80
N ASP A 147 -23.68 -13.48 -6.09
CA ASP A 147 -23.59 -12.53 -7.19
C ASP A 147 -23.02 -11.19 -6.67
N PHE A 148 -21.76 -10.95 -6.94
CA PHE A 148 -21.06 -9.73 -6.54
C PHE A 148 -21.61 -8.48 -7.23
N ALA A 149 -22.23 -8.59 -8.41
CA ALA A 149 -22.81 -7.46 -9.12
C ALA A 149 -24.08 -6.92 -8.43
N SER A 150 -24.89 -7.83 -7.87
CA SER A 150 -26.11 -7.44 -7.13
C SER A 150 -25.96 -7.47 -5.62
N GLY A 151 -24.82 -7.93 -5.08
CA GLY A 151 -24.60 -8.10 -3.64
C GLY A 151 -25.54 -9.11 -3.00
N SER A 152 -25.89 -10.18 -3.73
CA SER A 152 -26.96 -11.08 -3.34
C SER A 152 -26.54 -12.55 -3.37
N VAL A 153 -27.05 -13.28 -2.40
CA VAL A 153 -27.07 -14.75 -2.44
C VAL A 153 -28.10 -15.19 -3.46
N VAL A 154 -27.73 -16.10 -4.34
CA VAL A 154 -28.58 -16.69 -5.38
C VAL A 154 -28.72 -18.17 -5.11
N ILE A 155 -29.97 -18.64 -5.00
CA ILE A 155 -30.31 -20.04 -4.78
C ILE A 155 -31.12 -20.51 -5.98
N CYS A 156 -30.69 -21.59 -6.63
CA CYS A 156 -31.36 -22.16 -7.78
C CYS A 156 -31.70 -23.65 -7.52
N SER A 157 -32.95 -24.05 -7.76
CA SER A 157 -33.35 -25.47 -7.73
C SER A 157 -32.60 -26.25 -8.80
N LEU A 158 -32.16 -27.45 -8.44
CA LEU A 158 -31.52 -28.41 -9.35
C LEU A 158 -32.50 -29.47 -9.84
N ILE A 159 -33.68 -29.59 -9.21
CA ILE A 159 -34.71 -30.58 -9.51
C ILE A 159 -35.86 -29.87 -10.25
N ASP A 160 -36.00 -30.11 -11.54
CA ASP A 160 -37.04 -29.53 -12.37
C ASP A 160 -38.44 -30.05 -12.04
N SER A 161 -38.55 -31.30 -11.54
CA SER A 161 -39.82 -31.93 -11.19
C SER A 161 -40.41 -31.51 -9.84
N ASP A 162 -39.58 -30.89 -8.96
CA ASP A 162 -39.98 -30.36 -7.66
C ASP A 162 -39.19 -29.10 -7.33
N PRO A 163 -39.38 -28.03 -8.09
CA PRO A 163 -38.63 -26.78 -7.89
C PRO A 163 -39.06 -26.08 -6.60
N LEU A 164 -38.11 -25.40 -5.95
CA LEU A 164 -38.40 -24.51 -4.84
C LEU A 164 -39.35 -23.39 -5.31
N THR A 165 -40.47 -23.23 -4.65
CA THR A 165 -41.52 -22.24 -5.02
C THR A 165 -42.12 -21.57 -3.77
N GLY A 166 -42.66 -20.38 -3.96
CA GLY A 166 -43.27 -19.62 -2.87
C GLY A 166 -42.24 -19.11 -1.86
N ASN A 167 -42.67 -18.99 -0.62
CA ASN A 167 -41.82 -18.49 0.47
C ASN A 167 -41.16 -19.69 1.17
N VAL A 168 -39.81 -19.67 1.16
CA VAL A 168 -38.97 -20.72 1.78
C VAL A 168 -38.08 -20.08 2.84
N ASP A 169 -37.98 -20.67 4.01
CA ASP A 169 -37.09 -20.21 5.07
C ASP A 169 -35.68 -20.75 4.84
N VAL A 170 -34.75 -19.83 4.70
CA VAL A 170 -33.31 -20.08 4.53
C VAL A 170 -32.61 -19.72 5.83
N LYS A 171 -31.82 -20.65 6.35
CA LYS A 171 -31.08 -20.51 7.61
C LYS A 171 -29.59 -20.36 7.31
N PHE A 172 -28.92 -19.44 7.99
CA PHE A 172 -27.47 -19.21 7.83
C PHE A 172 -26.88 -18.51 9.07
N PHE A 173 -25.56 -18.53 9.19
CA PHE A 173 -24.83 -17.69 10.11
C PHE A 173 -24.29 -16.45 9.39
N GLU A 174 -24.01 -15.42 10.17
CA GLU A 174 -23.43 -14.16 9.67
C GLU A 174 -22.12 -13.87 10.38
N VAL A 175 -21.19 -13.22 9.68
CA VAL A 175 -20.02 -12.62 10.33
C VAL A 175 -20.42 -11.38 11.13
N ASP A 176 -19.73 -11.16 12.23
CA ASP A 176 -19.79 -9.95 13.03
C ASP A 176 -18.52 -9.13 12.79
N THR A 177 -18.56 -8.21 11.84
CA THR A 177 -17.42 -7.34 11.52
C THR A 177 -17.02 -6.45 12.70
N ALA A 178 -17.94 -6.15 13.62
CA ALA A 178 -17.65 -5.38 14.82
C ALA A 178 -16.86 -6.15 15.88
N ALA A 179 -16.80 -7.49 15.77
CA ALA A 179 -15.94 -8.32 16.62
C ALA A 179 -14.45 -8.18 16.30
N VAL A 180 -14.10 -7.70 15.08
CA VAL A 180 -12.72 -7.34 14.74
C VAL A 180 -12.35 -6.05 15.45
N THR A 181 -11.24 -6.08 16.16
CA THR A 181 -10.75 -4.96 16.99
C THR A 181 -9.35 -4.52 16.57
N SER A 182 -8.89 -3.40 17.11
CA SER A 182 -7.50 -2.97 16.92
C SER A 182 -6.48 -4.04 17.32
N SER A 183 -6.80 -4.86 18.35
CA SER A 183 -5.93 -5.97 18.77
C SER A 183 -5.88 -7.06 17.71
N THR A 184 -6.99 -7.33 17.01
CA THR A 184 -7.05 -8.29 15.90
C THR A 184 -6.19 -7.81 14.72
N ILE A 185 -6.30 -6.51 14.38
CA ILE A 185 -5.48 -5.90 13.30
C ILE A 185 -3.99 -5.93 13.64
N ILE A 186 -3.61 -5.58 14.87
CA ILE A 186 -2.20 -5.61 15.31
C ILE A 186 -1.67 -7.04 15.27
N GLY A 187 -2.45 -7.97 15.78
CA GLY A 187 -2.06 -9.37 15.83
C GLY A 187 -0.81 -9.62 16.64
N GLN A 188 -0.27 -10.81 16.50
CA GLN A 188 0.95 -11.24 17.19
C GLN A 188 1.54 -12.51 16.56
N LYS A 189 2.72 -12.90 16.99
CA LYS A 189 3.23 -14.25 16.80
C LYS A 189 2.79 -15.11 17.98
N SER A 190 2.08 -16.22 17.71
CA SER A 190 1.66 -17.16 18.75
C SER A 190 2.84 -17.95 19.30
N GLN A 191 2.63 -18.63 20.42
CA GLN A 191 3.65 -19.54 21.00
C GLN A 191 3.88 -20.77 20.08
N THR A 192 2.93 -21.13 19.23
CA THR A 192 3.04 -22.19 18.22
C THR A 192 3.74 -21.72 16.95
N GLY A 193 4.04 -20.41 16.84
CA GLY A 193 4.76 -19.84 15.70
C GLY A 193 3.88 -19.22 14.61
N GLU A 194 2.56 -19.25 14.78
CA GLU A 194 1.60 -18.65 13.85
C GLU A 194 1.59 -17.13 13.97
N TYR A 195 1.48 -16.46 12.85
CA TYR A 195 1.40 -15.00 12.78
C TYR A 195 -0.03 -14.56 12.51
N SER A 196 -0.45 -13.44 13.10
CA SER A 196 -1.74 -12.82 12.85
C SER A 196 -1.63 -11.30 12.69
N GLY A 197 -2.62 -10.68 12.02
CA GLY A 197 -2.68 -9.23 11.83
C GLY A 197 -1.44 -8.65 11.16
N ILE A 198 -0.99 -7.49 11.62
CA ILE A 198 0.22 -6.81 11.11
C ILE A 198 1.46 -7.69 11.26
N ALA A 199 1.54 -8.54 12.31
CA ALA A 199 2.67 -9.43 12.48
C ALA A 199 2.77 -10.49 11.34
N ALA A 200 1.68 -10.79 10.62
CA ALA A 200 1.70 -11.68 9.46
C ALA A 200 2.46 -11.11 8.25
N LEU A 201 2.88 -9.83 8.29
CA LEU A 201 3.82 -9.24 7.33
C LEU A 201 5.10 -10.08 7.19
N GLN A 202 5.51 -10.73 8.25
CA GLN A 202 6.69 -11.62 8.28
C GLN A 202 6.57 -12.82 7.32
N LEU A 203 5.34 -13.18 6.89
CA LEU A 203 5.09 -14.28 5.96
C LEU A 203 5.27 -13.89 4.48
N LEU A 204 5.29 -12.58 4.17
CA LEU A 204 5.27 -12.09 2.79
C LEU A 204 6.45 -12.63 1.97
N TYR A 205 7.66 -12.54 2.50
CA TYR A 205 8.84 -13.01 1.79
C TYR A 205 8.83 -14.54 1.59
N MET A 206 8.39 -15.27 2.60
CA MET A 206 8.38 -16.75 2.53
C MET A 206 7.32 -17.29 1.57
N ARG A 207 6.15 -16.64 1.50
CA ARG A 207 5.02 -17.12 0.70
C ARG A 207 5.05 -16.58 -0.74
N GLU A 208 5.36 -15.29 -0.88
CA GLU A 208 5.24 -14.57 -2.14
C GLU A 208 6.59 -14.19 -2.75
N ASN A 209 7.70 -14.42 -2.02
CA ASN A 209 9.04 -13.97 -2.39
C ASN A 209 9.08 -12.46 -2.70
N ALA A 210 8.27 -11.68 -1.99
CA ALA A 210 8.11 -10.24 -2.12
C ALA A 210 8.59 -9.53 -0.85
N ILE A 211 9.10 -8.31 -1.01
CA ILE A 211 9.53 -7.42 0.07
C ILE A 211 8.53 -6.26 0.11
N ALA A 212 7.96 -5.97 1.28
CA ALA A 212 7.08 -4.82 1.43
C ALA A 212 7.88 -3.51 1.36
N ASN A 213 7.43 -2.58 0.52
CA ASN A 213 8.00 -1.24 0.39
C ASN A 213 7.09 -0.19 1.04
N ILE A 214 5.77 -0.38 0.94
CA ILE A 214 4.76 0.49 1.58
C ILE A 214 3.75 -0.39 2.30
N ILE A 215 3.36 0.02 3.51
CA ILE A 215 2.30 -0.64 4.27
C ILE A 215 1.24 0.36 4.72
N ALA A 216 -0.02 -0.06 4.73
CA ALA A 216 -1.14 0.76 5.17
C ALA A 216 -2.28 -0.10 5.76
N ALA A 217 -3.13 0.52 6.59
CA ALA A 217 -4.32 -0.09 7.14
C ALA A 217 -5.48 0.92 7.15
N PRO A 218 -6.11 1.19 5.98
CA PRO A 218 -7.21 2.13 5.87
C PRO A 218 -8.37 1.77 6.80
N GLY A 219 -8.96 2.78 7.45
CA GLY A 219 -10.01 2.59 8.46
C GLY A 219 -9.52 2.09 9.83
N TRP A 220 -8.25 1.68 9.95
CA TRP A 220 -7.65 1.20 11.20
C TRP A 220 -6.46 2.05 11.64
N SER A 221 -5.71 2.61 10.68
CA SER A 221 -4.54 3.46 10.96
C SER A 221 -4.87 4.76 11.69
N GLU A 222 -6.14 5.16 11.72
CA GLU A 222 -6.69 6.27 12.52
C GLU A 222 -6.65 6.01 14.04
N THR A 223 -6.41 4.75 14.44
CA THR A 223 -6.25 4.37 15.84
C THR A 223 -4.78 4.41 16.24
N PRO A 224 -4.37 5.22 17.24
CA PRO A 224 -2.96 5.45 17.56
C PRO A 224 -2.15 4.19 17.87
N VAL A 225 -2.78 3.17 18.47
CA VAL A 225 -2.10 1.89 18.75
C VAL A 225 -1.81 1.09 17.47
N VAL A 226 -2.71 1.16 16.48
CA VAL A 226 -2.51 0.51 15.17
C VAL A 226 -1.42 1.24 14.38
N TYR A 227 -1.45 2.58 14.34
CA TYR A 227 -0.40 3.37 13.71
C TYR A 227 0.99 3.03 14.27
N LYS A 228 1.13 2.99 15.60
CA LYS A 228 2.40 2.63 16.25
C LYS A 228 2.83 1.21 15.90
N ALA A 229 1.88 0.28 15.81
CA ALA A 229 2.18 -1.10 15.41
C ALA A 229 2.66 -1.17 13.95
N LEU A 230 2.04 -0.41 13.03
CA LEU A 230 2.49 -0.31 11.64
C LEU A 230 3.92 0.25 11.55
N VAL A 231 4.21 1.38 12.23
CA VAL A 231 5.55 1.98 12.26
C VAL A 231 6.59 1.01 12.84
N SER A 232 6.24 0.25 13.87
CA SER A 232 7.14 -0.75 14.44
C SER A 232 7.36 -1.95 13.52
N ALA A 233 6.30 -2.43 12.86
CA ALA A 233 6.38 -3.57 11.95
C ALA A 233 7.09 -3.25 10.64
N ALA A 234 7.09 -1.98 10.21
CA ALA A 234 7.75 -1.50 9.01
C ALA A 234 9.29 -1.52 9.11
N GLN A 235 9.83 -1.69 10.32
CA GLN A 235 11.27 -1.68 10.56
C GLN A 235 11.80 -3.10 10.71
N LYS A 236 12.84 -3.44 9.94
CA LYS A 236 13.52 -4.74 9.98
C LYS A 236 12.56 -5.94 9.81
N ILE A 237 11.70 -5.86 8.84
CA ILE A 237 10.83 -6.99 8.44
C ILE A 237 11.71 -8.22 8.18
N ASN A 238 11.38 -9.35 8.81
CA ASN A 238 12.21 -10.57 8.81
C ASN A 238 13.66 -10.36 9.30
N GLY A 239 13.91 -9.29 10.09
CA GLY A 239 15.24 -8.91 10.56
C GLY A 239 16.09 -8.18 9.50
N HIS A 240 15.50 -7.84 8.35
CA HIS A 240 16.22 -7.32 7.18
C HIS A 240 15.65 -6.00 6.66
N TRP A 241 14.43 -5.99 6.13
CA TRP A 241 13.91 -4.95 5.25
C TRP A 241 13.12 -3.88 5.99
N ASP A 242 13.17 -2.67 5.44
CA ASP A 242 12.39 -1.54 5.92
C ASP A 242 11.32 -1.16 4.89
N ALA A 243 10.15 -0.75 5.38
CA ALA A 243 9.02 -0.27 4.59
C ALA A 243 8.56 1.11 5.06
N PHE A 244 7.86 1.82 4.19
CA PHE A 244 7.25 3.10 4.50
C PHE A 244 5.78 2.94 4.90
N VAL A 245 5.26 3.78 5.80
CA VAL A 245 3.90 3.65 6.36
C VAL A 245 3.01 4.79 5.88
N ASN A 246 1.87 4.48 5.28
CA ASN A 246 0.81 5.45 5.04
C ASN A 246 -0.32 5.26 6.05
N ALA A 247 -0.77 6.38 6.65
CA ALA A 247 -1.77 6.37 7.71
C ALA A 247 -2.72 7.57 7.59
N ASP A 248 -3.81 7.54 8.35
CA ASP A 248 -4.87 8.51 8.32
C ASP A 248 -5.00 9.28 9.63
N ILE A 249 -5.36 10.56 9.53
CA ILE A 249 -5.93 11.33 10.61
C ILE A 249 -7.45 11.21 10.48
N PRO A 250 -8.18 10.76 11.52
CA PRO A 250 -9.62 10.57 11.41
C PRO A 250 -10.36 11.89 11.18
N VAL A 251 -11.46 11.83 10.45
CA VAL A 251 -12.42 12.94 10.32
C VAL A 251 -13.42 12.96 11.47
N LYS A 252 -13.51 11.83 12.21
CA LYS A 252 -14.39 11.68 13.38
C LYS A 252 -13.79 10.67 14.35
N GLN A 253 -13.80 11.01 15.64
CA GLN A 253 -13.39 10.12 16.72
C GLN A 253 -14.49 10.02 17.76
N GLY A 254 -15.18 8.89 17.81
CA GLY A 254 -16.41 8.75 18.59
C GLY A 254 -17.48 9.74 18.12
N THR A 255 -17.89 10.67 18.99
CA THR A 255 -18.83 11.75 18.64
C THR A 255 -18.13 13.06 18.25
N THR A 256 -16.81 13.15 18.36
CA THR A 256 -16.04 14.37 18.08
C THR A 256 -15.66 14.40 16.60
N LEU A 257 -16.06 15.47 15.92
CA LEU A 257 -15.71 15.73 14.52
C LEU A 257 -14.36 16.46 14.44
N ILE A 258 -13.52 16.03 13.50
CA ILE A 258 -12.20 16.63 13.20
C ILE A 258 -12.32 17.24 11.79
N GLN A 259 -12.95 18.41 11.72
CA GLN A 259 -13.37 19.05 10.47
C GLN A 259 -12.60 20.35 10.15
N THR A 260 -11.64 20.72 10.99
CA THR A 260 -10.82 21.91 10.78
C THR A 260 -9.35 21.57 10.77
N ILE A 261 -8.55 22.36 10.05
CA ILE A 261 -7.09 22.24 9.98
C ILE A 261 -6.48 22.18 11.38
N SER A 262 -6.88 23.12 12.25
CA SER A 262 -6.37 23.16 13.63
C SER A 262 -6.72 21.92 14.43
N ALA A 263 -7.92 21.34 14.23
CA ALA A 263 -8.33 20.11 14.89
C ALA A 263 -7.49 18.92 14.39
N ALA A 264 -7.25 18.80 13.09
CA ALA A 264 -6.42 17.76 12.50
C ALA A 264 -4.97 17.83 12.99
N ILE A 265 -4.36 19.03 13.00
CA ILE A 265 -3.01 19.27 13.50
C ILE A 265 -2.91 18.90 14.99
N ASN A 266 -3.85 19.36 15.80
CA ASN A 266 -3.86 19.06 17.22
C ASN A 266 -4.04 17.57 17.49
N TRP A 267 -4.93 16.91 16.74
CA TRP A 267 -5.12 15.46 16.87
C TRP A 267 -3.85 14.70 16.52
N LYS A 268 -3.21 15.02 15.38
CA LYS A 268 -1.94 14.41 14.95
C LYS A 268 -0.87 14.50 16.05
N ASN A 269 -0.66 15.71 16.57
CA ASN A 269 0.38 15.97 17.57
C ASN A 269 0.08 15.25 18.89
N THR A 270 -1.18 15.33 19.35
CA THR A 270 -1.61 14.70 20.63
C THR A 270 -1.46 13.17 20.58
N ASN A 271 -1.70 12.56 19.42
CA ASN A 271 -1.66 11.11 19.24
C ASN A 271 -0.30 10.58 18.75
N GLY A 272 0.68 11.48 18.50
CA GLY A 272 2.05 11.10 18.19
C GLY A 272 2.26 10.55 16.78
N TYR A 273 1.55 11.08 15.78
CA TYR A 273 1.76 10.72 14.37
C TYR A 273 2.91 11.55 13.79
N THR A 274 4.13 11.22 14.21
CA THR A 274 5.33 12.03 13.92
C THR A 274 6.53 11.21 13.46
N SER A 275 6.33 10.00 12.95
CA SER A 275 7.43 9.16 12.47
C SER A 275 7.97 9.64 11.12
N GLY A 276 9.31 9.70 10.98
CA GLY A 276 9.99 10.03 9.72
C GLY A 276 9.85 8.94 8.65
N ILE A 277 9.47 7.71 9.02
CA ILE A 277 9.21 6.62 8.07
C ILE A 277 7.71 6.48 7.74
N SER A 278 6.93 7.53 8.00
CA SER A 278 5.51 7.52 7.70
C SER A 278 5.03 8.81 7.05
N LYS A 279 3.89 8.71 6.37
CA LYS A 279 3.11 9.81 5.82
C LYS A 279 1.69 9.72 6.35
N VAL A 280 1.11 10.85 6.73
CA VAL A 280 -0.25 10.91 7.24
C VAL A 280 -1.09 11.87 6.41
N GLY A 281 -2.33 11.47 6.14
CA GLY A 281 -3.25 12.22 5.31
C GLY A 281 -4.52 12.66 6.02
N TRP A 282 -5.09 13.78 5.58
CA TRP A 282 -6.37 14.34 6.00
C TRP A 282 -6.86 15.38 4.99
N PRO A 283 -8.15 15.51 4.73
CA PRO A 283 -9.27 14.65 5.17
C PRO A 283 -9.41 13.39 4.31
N MET A 284 -10.56 12.73 4.34
CA MET A 284 -10.89 11.65 3.40
C MET A 284 -11.18 12.21 2.01
N VAL A 285 -11.08 11.36 0.99
CA VAL A 285 -11.28 11.70 -0.42
C VAL A 285 -12.63 11.20 -0.89
N LYS A 286 -13.44 12.08 -1.48
CA LYS A 286 -14.72 11.71 -2.10
C LYS A 286 -14.57 11.63 -3.62
N ASN A 287 -15.09 10.55 -4.22
CA ASN A 287 -15.21 10.40 -5.65
C ASN A 287 -16.62 9.91 -6.02
N GLY A 288 -17.47 10.81 -6.51
CA GLY A 288 -18.90 10.54 -6.68
C GLY A 288 -19.57 10.25 -5.34
N ASP A 289 -20.16 9.07 -5.20
CA ASP A 289 -20.79 8.62 -3.94
C ASP A 289 -19.83 7.85 -3.01
N LYS A 290 -18.62 7.52 -3.48
CA LYS A 290 -17.63 6.75 -2.74
C LYS A 290 -16.71 7.67 -1.94
N VAL A 291 -16.28 7.19 -0.77
CA VAL A 291 -15.38 7.91 0.14
C VAL A 291 -14.22 7.00 0.51
N TYR A 292 -13.00 7.47 0.25
CA TYR A 292 -11.76 6.73 0.47
C TYR A 292 -10.93 7.35 1.58
N HIS A 293 -10.25 6.53 2.35
CA HIS A 293 -9.22 6.99 3.27
C HIS A 293 -8.03 7.57 2.48
N MET A 294 -7.42 8.61 3.03
CA MET A 294 -6.28 9.25 2.37
C MET A 294 -5.09 8.28 2.24
N SER A 295 -4.91 7.35 3.17
CA SER A 295 -3.86 6.33 3.10
C SER A 295 -4.01 5.41 1.89
N THR A 296 -5.24 5.03 1.50
CA THR A 296 -5.51 4.29 0.26
C THR A 296 -5.07 5.10 -0.95
N VAL A 297 -5.49 6.36 -1.01
CA VAL A 297 -5.19 7.27 -2.14
C VAL A 297 -3.69 7.54 -2.24
N MET A 298 -3.03 7.86 -1.11
CA MET A 298 -1.58 8.08 -1.07
C MET A 298 -0.80 6.86 -1.55
N THR A 299 -1.15 5.67 -1.05
CA THR A 299 -0.44 4.43 -1.38
C THR A 299 -0.62 4.07 -2.86
N ALA A 300 -1.82 4.18 -3.40
CA ALA A 300 -2.08 3.93 -4.81
C ALA A 300 -1.34 4.95 -5.72
N THR A 301 -1.33 6.23 -5.33
CA THR A 301 -0.61 7.27 -6.09
C THR A 301 0.90 7.06 -6.05
N MET A 302 1.47 6.69 -4.88
CA MET A 302 2.88 6.33 -4.75
C MET A 302 3.21 5.14 -5.67
N LEU A 303 2.44 4.04 -5.57
CA LEU A 303 2.66 2.85 -6.39
C LEU A 303 2.60 3.17 -7.89
N SER A 304 1.60 3.95 -8.33
CA SER A 304 1.49 4.35 -9.74
C SER A 304 2.69 5.19 -10.19
N THR A 305 3.13 6.15 -9.35
CA THR A 305 4.30 7.00 -9.66
C THR A 305 5.58 6.16 -9.73
N ASP A 306 5.77 5.22 -8.80
CA ASP A 306 6.98 4.38 -8.78
C ASP A 306 7.02 3.41 -9.96
N ILE A 307 5.87 2.87 -10.39
CA ILE A 307 5.79 2.02 -11.59
C ILE A 307 6.21 2.79 -12.85
N GLU A 308 5.86 4.08 -12.96
CA GLU A 308 6.30 4.95 -14.07
C GLU A 308 7.82 5.15 -14.10
N HIS A 309 8.50 4.87 -12.98
CA HIS A 309 9.94 5.03 -12.78
C HIS A 309 10.67 3.70 -12.49
N ASP A 310 10.22 2.60 -13.09
CA ASP A 310 10.84 1.27 -12.93
C ASP A 310 10.97 0.82 -11.47
N ALA A 311 9.98 1.13 -10.62
CA ALA A 311 9.94 0.85 -9.18
C ALA A 311 11.03 1.59 -8.37
N ILE A 312 11.52 2.74 -8.85
CA ILE A 312 12.46 3.61 -8.13
C ILE A 312 11.67 4.76 -7.49
N PRO A 313 11.60 4.87 -6.15
CA PRO A 313 10.70 5.78 -5.44
C PRO A 313 11.28 7.19 -5.25
N PHE A 314 11.79 7.83 -6.31
CA PHE A 314 12.43 9.14 -6.21
C PHE A 314 11.50 10.31 -6.55
N GLU A 315 10.40 10.08 -7.26
CA GLU A 315 9.42 11.11 -7.54
C GLU A 315 8.32 11.12 -6.48
N SER A 316 7.96 12.32 -5.98
CA SER A 316 6.91 12.47 -4.97
C SER A 316 5.52 12.23 -5.57
N CYS A 317 4.65 11.58 -4.79
CA CYS A 317 3.23 11.50 -5.10
C CYS A 317 2.50 12.85 -4.97
N SER A 318 3.14 13.87 -4.42
CA SER A 318 2.61 15.23 -4.35
C SER A 318 2.47 15.86 -5.73
N ASN A 319 1.39 16.64 -5.94
CA ASN A 319 1.02 17.25 -7.22
C ASN A 319 0.62 16.25 -8.33
N LYS A 320 0.41 14.99 -7.99
CA LYS A 320 -0.16 13.99 -8.91
C LYS A 320 -1.68 14.07 -8.88
N GLU A 321 -2.29 13.87 -10.05
CA GLU A 321 -3.75 13.82 -10.18
C GLU A 321 -4.31 12.59 -9.50
N ILE A 322 -5.42 12.78 -8.78
CA ILE A 322 -6.13 11.73 -8.07
C ILE A 322 -7.60 11.70 -8.49
N MET A 323 -8.22 10.54 -8.37
CA MET A 323 -9.65 10.40 -8.61
C MET A 323 -10.42 10.98 -7.41
N ALA A 324 -10.81 12.22 -7.52
CA ALA A 324 -11.58 12.90 -6.51
C ALA A 324 -12.58 13.88 -7.13
N THR A 325 -13.72 14.00 -6.50
CA THR A 325 -14.74 15.02 -6.80
C THR A 325 -14.84 16.05 -5.69
N ASP A 326 -14.42 15.70 -4.47
CA ASP A 326 -14.47 16.59 -3.31
C ASP A 326 -13.60 16.05 -2.14
N GLN A 327 -13.41 16.87 -1.11
CA GLN A 327 -12.97 16.46 0.23
C GLN A 327 -14.14 15.93 1.05
N TYR A 328 -13.88 15.03 1.99
CA TYR A 328 -14.91 14.51 2.89
C TYR A 328 -14.50 14.60 4.36
N PHE A 329 -15.33 15.25 5.17
CA PHE A 329 -15.08 15.58 6.57
C PHE A 329 -15.96 14.79 7.55
N GLY A 330 -16.43 13.62 7.18
CA GLY A 330 -17.19 12.69 8.01
C GLY A 330 -18.72 12.75 7.82
N GLU A 331 -19.36 13.89 7.95
CA GLU A 331 -20.83 14.02 7.82
C GLU A 331 -21.25 14.95 6.67
N THR A 332 -20.34 15.81 6.26
CA THR A 332 -20.57 16.76 5.18
C THR A 332 -19.38 16.76 4.23
N SER A 333 -19.66 16.66 2.93
CA SER A 333 -18.74 17.20 1.94
C SER A 333 -18.98 18.71 1.95
N SER A 334 -18.05 19.47 2.46
CA SER A 334 -18.09 20.91 2.24
C SER A 334 -16.98 21.25 1.29
N ASN A 335 -17.34 21.58 0.08
CA ASN A 335 -16.44 22.26 -0.84
C ASN A 335 -16.04 23.61 -0.22
N GLN A 336 -15.09 23.57 0.73
CA GLN A 336 -14.59 24.76 1.42
C GLN A 336 -13.41 25.39 0.68
N GLY A 337 -13.23 25.06 -0.62
CA GLY A 337 -12.20 25.66 -1.43
C GLY A 337 -10.81 25.39 -0.90
N PHE A 338 -10.46 24.12 -0.70
CA PHE A 338 -9.10 23.71 -0.38
C PHE A 338 -8.20 24.03 -1.59
N ASP A 339 -7.64 25.21 -1.55
CA ASP A 339 -6.61 25.65 -2.48
C ASP A 339 -5.20 25.31 -1.93
N GLN A 340 -4.18 25.72 -2.68
CA GLN A 340 -2.81 25.54 -2.25
C GLN A 340 -2.48 26.24 -0.92
N THR A 341 -3.13 27.35 -0.59
CA THR A 341 -2.88 28.09 0.64
C THR A 341 -3.27 27.25 1.84
N VAL A 342 -4.49 26.70 1.80
CA VAL A 342 -5.01 25.78 2.83
C VAL A 342 -4.18 24.48 2.88
N GLY A 343 -3.78 23.96 1.72
CA GLY A 343 -2.88 22.82 1.63
C GLY A 343 -1.54 23.07 2.31
N ASN A 344 -0.99 24.26 2.18
CA ASN A 344 0.29 24.65 2.78
C ASN A 344 0.23 24.67 4.32
N ASP A 345 -0.89 25.11 4.92
CA ASP A 345 -1.08 25.11 6.38
C ASP A 345 -1.01 23.67 6.98
N LEU A 346 -1.50 22.68 6.24
CA LEU A 346 -1.38 21.27 6.60
C LEU A 346 0.04 20.73 6.34
N ASN A 347 0.59 21.05 5.16
CA ASN A 347 1.90 20.57 4.75
C ASN A 347 3.03 21.07 5.67
N GLU A 348 2.94 22.29 6.21
CA GLU A 348 3.94 22.79 7.17
C GLU A 348 4.01 21.98 8.47
N LYS A 349 3.01 21.14 8.73
CA LYS A 349 2.91 20.22 9.88
C LYS A 349 3.02 18.74 9.47
N GLY A 350 3.50 18.46 8.26
CA GLY A 350 3.69 17.10 7.77
C GLY A 350 2.38 16.32 7.60
N ILE A 351 1.31 17.02 7.18
CA ILE A 351 0.03 16.41 6.83
C ILE A 351 -0.17 16.54 5.32
N THR A 352 -0.40 15.43 4.66
CA THR A 352 -0.76 15.38 3.25
C THR A 352 -2.26 15.60 3.09
N THR A 353 -2.65 16.33 2.06
CA THR A 353 -4.04 16.64 1.74
C THR A 353 -4.30 16.54 0.25
N LEU A 354 -5.50 16.89 -0.18
CA LEU A 354 -5.84 17.09 -1.58
C LEU A 354 -6.22 18.54 -1.81
N VAL A 355 -5.84 19.08 -2.97
CA VAL A 355 -6.20 20.43 -3.40
C VAL A 355 -6.74 20.40 -4.83
N TYR A 356 -7.63 21.34 -5.15
CA TYR A 356 -8.03 21.55 -6.55
C TYR A 356 -7.05 22.53 -7.18
N TRP A 357 -6.30 22.04 -8.18
CA TRP A 357 -5.29 22.80 -8.86
C TRP A 357 -5.15 22.37 -10.32
N ASP A 358 -5.00 23.33 -11.24
CA ASP A 358 -4.81 23.08 -12.66
C ASP A 358 -5.90 22.16 -13.28
N GLY A 359 -7.16 22.41 -12.88
CA GLY A 359 -8.33 21.75 -13.46
C GLY A 359 -8.68 20.37 -12.88
N SER A 360 -7.90 19.85 -11.92
CA SER A 360 -8.16 18.56 -11.29
C SER A 360 -7.82 18.57 -9.79
N PHE A 361 -8.30 17.54 -9.07
CA PHE A 361 -7.83 17.29 -7.71
C PHE A 361 -6.47 16.63 -7.73
N LYS A 362 -5.56 17.14 -6.92
CA LYS A 362 -4.21 16.64 -6.79
C LYS A 362 -3.88 16.32 -5.35
N LEU A 363 -3.13 15.25 -5.15
CA LEU A 363 -2.52 14.97 -3.86
C LEU A 363 -1.50 16.06 -3.54
N TRP A 364 -1.47 16.57 -2.30
CA TRP A 364 -0.67 17.74 -1.94
C TRP A 364 0.07 17.56 -0.62
N GLY A 365 1.39 17.46 -0.69
CA GLY A 365 2.30 17.36 0.45
C GLY A 365 3.38 16.30 0.26
N PRO A 366 4.67 16.70 0.09
CA PRO A 366 5.79 15.79 -0.15
C PRO A 366 6.48 15.34 1.15
N HIS A 367 6.03 15.81 2.31
CA HIS A 367 6.72 15.63 3.58
C HIS A 367 6.31 14.34 4.29
N THR A 368 7.22 13.85 5.16
CA THR A 368 6.91 12.81 6.12
C THR A 368 6.03 13.33 7.25
N ALA A 369 5.44 12.43 8.02
CA ALA A 369 4.64 12.79 9.20
C ALA A 369 5.47 13.47 10.31
N GLY A 370 6.77 13.23 10.35
CA GLY A 370 7.70 13.88 11.30
C GLY A 370 7.96 15.35 10.99
N TYR A 371 7.68 15.79 9.77
CA TYR A 371 8.01 17.15 9.35
C TYR A 371 7.24 18.22 10.10
N THR A 372 7.96 19.28 10.47
CA THR A 372 7.40 20.55 10.93
C THR A 372 8.25 21.70 10.39
N TYR A 373 7.62 22.65 9.74
CA TYR A 373 8.32 23.82 9.18
C TYR A 373 9.12 24.56 10.27
N ASN A 374 10.39 24.85 9.99
CA ASN A 374 11.35 25.41 10.94
C ASN A 374 11.60 24.54 12.20
N GLY A 375 11.16 23.29 12.22
CA GLY A 375 11.50 22.33 13.26
C GLY A 375 12.91 21.74 13.07
N SER A 376 13.45 21.15 14.12
CA SER A 376 14.68 20.37 14.03
C SER A 376 14.33 18.91 13.78
N MET A 377 14.78 18.36 12.65
CA MET A 377 14.66 16.95 12.30
C MET A 377 15.85 16.51 11.45
N ASP A 378 16.04 15.22 11.28
CA ASP A 378 17.03 14.69 10.34
C ASP A 378 16.67 15.13 8.90
N ALA A 379 17.68 15.57 8.15
CA ALA A 379 17.49 15.98 6.77
C ALA A 379 16.94 14.85 5.86
N ALA A 380 17.28 13.61 6.16
CA ALA A 380 16.76 12.44 5.46
C ALA A 380 15.23 12.27 5.63
N GLU A 381 14.70 12.66 6.78
CA GLU A 381 13.29 12.49 7.12
C GLU A 381 12.37 13.62 6.63
N ILE A 382 12.91 14.66 5.98
CA ILE A 382 12.13 15.81 5.51
C ILE A 382 11.11 15.41 4.46
N PHE A 383 11.52 14.59 3.46
CA PHE A 383 10.68 14.17 2.36
C PHE A 383 10.49 12.64 2.36
N GLU A 384 9.28 12.19 2.00
CA GLU A 384 9.00 10.76 1.87
C GLU A 384 9.92 10.09 0.84
N THR A 385 10.24 10.81 -0.25
CA THR A 385 11.12 10.30 -1.31
C THR A 385 12.53 10.03 -0.80
N ASN A 386 13.07 10.89 0.08
CA ASN A 386 14.39 10.67 0.67
C ASN A 386 14.42 9.36 1.47
N MET A 387 13.45 9.18 2.37
CA MET A 387 13.38 7.99 3.20
C MET A 387 13.17 6.73 2.37
N ARG A 388 12.26 6.77 1.39
CA ARG A 388 11.98 5.63 0.51
C ARG A 388 13.18 5.28 -0.38
N MET A 389 13.92 6.28 -0.87
CA MET A 389 15.17 6.05 -1.62
C MET A 389 16.24 5.41 -0.76
N LEU A 390 16.42 5.84 0.49
CA LEU A 390 17.38 5.20 1.41
C LEU A 390 16.97 3.76 1.72
N MET A 391 15.68 3.49 1.93
CA MET A 391 15.15 2.13 2.09
C MET A 391 15.37 1.29 0.82
N HIS A 392 15.13 1.85 -0.37
CA HIS A 392 15.36 1.19 -1.65
C HIS A 392 16.82 0.76 -1.81
N ILE A 393 17.79 1.64 -1.50
CA ILE A 393 19.22 1.33 -1.54
C ILE A 393 19.56 0.23 -0.52
N THR A 394 19.11 0.37 0.72
CA THR A 394 19.42 -0.58 1.80
C THR A 394 18.79 -1.96 1.53
N ASN A 395 17.52 -2.01 1.16
CA ASN A 395 16.84 -3.25 0.82
C ASN A 395 17.48 -3.91 -0.40
N GLY A 396 17.83 -3.10 -1.41
CA GLY A 396 18.50 -3.54 -2.62
C GLY A 396 19.87 -4.19 -2.35
N PHE A 397 20.68 -3.56 -1.51
CA PHE A 397 21.97 -4.12 -1.08
C PHE A 397 21.80 -5.53 -0.48
N GLN A 398 20.82 -5.70 0.39
CA GLN A 398 20.56 -6.99 1.05
C GLN A 398 20.13 -8.07 0.06
N VAL A 399 19.26 -7.73 -0.90
CA VAL A 399 18.79 -8.67 -1.95
C VAL A 399 19.94 -9.10 -2.86
N ARG A 400 20.75 -8.14 -3.32
CA ARG A 400 21.86 -8.43 -4.27
C ARG A 400 22.98 -9.24 -3.62
N ASN A 401 23.30 -8.97 -2.35
CA ASN A 401 24.42 -9.60 -1.67
C ASN A 401 24.02 -10.80 -0.80
N GLY A 402 22.73 -11.06 -0.58
CA GLY A 402 22.24 -12.21 0.18
C GLY A 402 22.73 -13.56 -0.35
N VAL A 403 22.93 -13.69 -1.66
CA VAL A 403 23.46 -14.91 -2.29
C VAL A 403 24.94 -15.19 -1.98
N LYS A 404 25.66 -14.19 -1.45
CA LYS A 404 27.09 -14.29 -1.10
C LYS A 404 27.33 -14.72 0.34
N ILE A 405 26.28 -14.73 1.17
CA ILE A 405 26.40 -15.13 2.59
C ILE A 405 26.94 -16.56 2.68
N ASP A 406 27.79 -16.78 3.66
CA ASP A 406 28.55 -18.02 3.91
C ASP A 406 29.56 -18.40 2.81
N SER A 407 29.73 -17.56 1.78
CA SER A 407 30.82 -17.74 0.81
C SER A 407 32.13 -17.19 1.36
N PRO A 408 33.31 -17.75 0.98
CA PRO A 408 34.58 -17.18 1.34
C PRO A 408 34.70 -15.71 0.88
N MET A 409 35.16 -14.83 1.75
CA MET A 409 35.34 -13.40 1.46
C MET A 409 36.83 -13.10 1.26
N THR A 410 37.24 -12.90 0.03
CA THR A 410 38.60 -12.44 -0.33
C THR A 410 38.62 -10.92 -0.57
N PRO A 411 39.79 -10.27 -0.60
CA PRO A 411 39.89 -8.87 -1.01
C PRO A 411 39.26 -8.59 -2.39
N ASN A 412 39.35 -9.54 -3.33
CA ASN A 412 38.74 -9.40 -4.65
C ASN A 412 37.20 -9.45 -4.57
N ASP A 413 36.64 -10.27 -3.67
CA ASP A 413 35.20 -10.34 -3.46
C ASP A 413 34.67 -9.04 -2.82
N ARG A 414 35.40 -8.48 -1.86
CA ARG A 414 35.14 -7.16 -1.29
C ARG A 414 35.09 -6.09 -2.40
N ASP A 415 36.11 -6.02 -3.24
CA ASP A 415 36.22 -5.05 -4.34
C ASP A 415 35.11 -5.26 -5.38
N SER A 416 34.74 -6.50 -5.65
CA SER A 416 33.63 -6.85 -6.53
C SER A 416 32.28 -6.33 -5.99
N ILE A 417 32.05 -6.40 -4.66
CA ILE A 417 30.86 -5.83 -4.03
C ILE A 417 30.87 -4.30 -4.18
N VAL A 418 31.99 -3.65 -3.87
CA VAL A 418 32.11 -2.18 -4.02
C VAL A 418 31.80 -1.75 -5.45
N ILE A 419 32.40 -2.43 -6.45
CA ILE A 419 32.19 -2.10 -7.86
C ILE A 419 30.73 -2.32 -8.28
N SER A 420 30.12 -3.43 -7.87
CA SER A 420 28.73 -3.73 -8.24
C SER A 420 27.74 -2.76 -7.59
N GLU A 421 27.90 -2.43 -6.32
CA GLU A 421 27.03 -1.49 -5.63
C GLU A 421 27.25 -0.04 -6.10
N GLN A 422 28.51 0.33 -6.45
CA GLN A 422 28.78 1.62 -7.07
C GLN A 422 28.07 1.77 -8.42
N ALA A 423 28.06 0.70 -9.23
CA ALA A 423 27.36 0.72 -10.52
C ALA A 423 25.84 0.89 -10.35
N GLU A 424 25.25 0.33 -9.29
CA GLU A 424 23.83 0.55 -8.96
C GLU A 424 23.58 2.03 -8.57
N LEU A 425 24.46 2.63 -7.74
CA LEU A 425 24.35 4.04 -7.37
C LEU A 425 24.51 4.96 -8.57
N ASP A 426 25.47 4.65 -9.46
CA ASP A 426 25.70 5.42 -10.70
C ASP A 426 24.49 5.34 -11.64
N ALA A 427 23.81 4.19 -11.70
CA ALA A 427 22.57 4.03 -12.44
C ALA A 427 21.46 4.90 -11.86
N LEU A 428 21.32 4.97 -10.53
CA LEU A 428 20.35 5.86 -9.85
C LEU A 428 20.65 7.34 -10.10
N VAL A 429 21.92 7.74 -10.21
CA VAL A 429 22.31 9.09 -10.65
C VAL A 429 21.91 9.31 -12.12
N GLY A 430 22.11 8.29 -12.96
CA GLY A 430 21.77 8.36 -14.39
C GLY A 430 20.28 8.61 -14.67
N VAL A 431 19.40 8.11 -13.83
CA VAL A 431 17.93 8.34 -13.92
C VAL A 431 17.48 9.56 -13.12
N GLY A 432 18.39 10.26 -12.42
CA GLY A 432 18.07 11.44 -11.62
C GLY A 432 17.52 11.17 -10.23
N ALA A 433 17.54 9.93 -9.77
CA ALA A 433 17.08 9.53 -8.42
C ALA A 433 18.05 9.97 -7.32
N LEU A 434 19.34 10.07 -7.64
CA LEU A 434 20.39 10.58 -6.77
C LEU A 434 21.11 11.78 -7.43
N ILE A 435 21.65 12.68 -6.62
CA ILE A 435 22.48 13.79 -7.05
C ILE A 435 23.88 13.73 -6.44
N GLY A 436 24.82 14.37 -7.11
CA GLY A 436 26.24 14.40 -6.69
C GLY A 436 26.98 13.14 -7.06
N THR A 437 27.91 12.75 -6.22
CA THR A 437 28.78 11.57 -6.38
C THR A 437 28.52 10.62 -5.20
N PRO A 438 27.58 9.70 -5.32
CA PRO A 438 27.40 8.69 -4.27
C PRO A 438 28.59 7.75 -4.23
N GLU A 439 28.94 7.24 -3.06
CA GLU A 439 30.13 6.42 -2.85
C GLU A 439 29.81 5.16 -2.05
N VAL A 440 30.44 4.06 -2.44
CA VAL A 440 30.47 2.82 -1.67
C VAL A 440 31.87 2.63 -1.13
N LEU A 441 32.02 2.65 0.19
CA LEU A 441 33.30 2.60 0.87
C LEU A 441 33.41 1.34 1.73
N PHE A 442 34.63 0.78 1.78
CA PHE A 442 34.98 -0.26 2.74
C PHE A 442 36.01 0.35 3.72
N LEU A 443 35.55 0.84 4.85
CA LEU A 443 36.33 1.65 5.79
C LEU A 443 36.99 0.75 6.84
N GLU A 444 38.30 0.94 7.11
CA GLU A 444 39.08 0.17 8.06
C GLU A 444 38.55 0.32 9.50
N ASN A 445 38.11 1.52 9.87
CA ASN A 445 37.55 1.82 11.20
C ASN A 445 36.20 1.12 11.46
N GLU A 446 35.43 0.78 10.41
CA GLU A 446 34.18 0.03 10.49
C GLU A 446 34.39 -1.48 10.35
N ASN A 447 35.58 -1.91 9.88
CA ASN A 447 35.96 -3.29 9.67
C ASN A 447 37.20 -3.67 10.51
N PRO A 448 37.15 -3.61 11.83
CA PRO A 448 38.26 -4.03 12.66
C PRO A 448 38.53 -5.52 12.50
N GLY A 449 39.81 -5.93 12.60
CA GLY A 449 40.23 -7.31 12.38
C GLY A 449 39.46 -8.35 13.20
N ALA A 450 38.98 -8.00 14.39
CA ALA A 450 38.18 -8.90 15.22
C ALA A 450 36.81 -9.20 14.61
N ASN A 451 36.16 -8.22 13.95
CA ASN A 451 34.88 -8.42 13.29
C ASN A 451 35.06 -9.24 12.01
N MET A 452 36.07 -8.91 11.20
CA MET A 452 36.39 -9.67 9.98
C MET A 452 36.78 -11.13 10.31
N LEU A 453 37.42 -11.38 11.45
CA LEU A 453 37.71 -12.73 11.93
C LEU A 453 36.45 -13.54 12.23
N ASN A 454 35.38 -12.86 12.65
CA ASN A 454 34.06 -13.47 12.87
C ASN A 454 33.22 -13.58 11.59
N GLY A 455 33.71 -13.04 10.46
CA GLY A 455 32.96 -12.99 9.21
C GLY A 455 32.06 -11.77 9.04
N ASP A 456 32.17 -10.78 9.92
CA ASP A 456 31.37 -9.57 9.90
C ASP A 456 32.07 -8.48 9.07
N PHE A 457 31.46 -8.09 7.96
CA PHE A 457 31.96 -7.07 7.04
C PHE A 457 30.93 -5.96 6.85
N VAL A 458 31.38 -4.70 6.81
CA VAL A 458 30.52 -3.50 6.69
C VAL A 458 30.95 -2.70 5.45
N TRP A 459 30.00 -2.40 4.59
CA TRP A 459 30.13 -1.43 3.49
C TRP A 459 29.36 -0.16 3.84
N HIS A 460 30.04 0.98 3.79
CA HIS A 460 29.47 2.29 4.03
C HIS A 460 29.00 2.90 2.70
N ILE A 461 27.71 3.18 2.57
CA ILE A 461 27.10 3.79 1.38
C ILE A 461 26.71 5.22 1.70
N MET A 462 27.25 6.19 0.95
CA MET A 462 26.88 7.60 1.02
C MET A 462 26.14 7.99 -0.24
N ALA A 463 24.91 8.45 -0.10
CA ALA A 463 24.06 8.86 -1.21
C ALA A 463 23.19 10.05 -0.84
N THR A 464 22.91 10.91 -1.81
CA THR A 464 22.01 12.06 -1.65
C THR A 464 20.81 11.85 -2.57
N PRO A 465 19.63 11.46 -2.03
CA PRO A 465 18.40 11.45 -2.80
C PRO A 465 18.07 12.82 -3.38
N THR A 466 17.54 12.84 -4.59
CA THR A 466 17.13 14.07 -5.27
C THR A 466 15.91 14.68 -4.56
N PRO A 467 15.99 15.90 -4.01
CA PRO A 467 14.87 16.52 -3.34
C PRO A 467 13.80 16.96 -4.35
N PRO A 468 12.50 16.85 -4.02
CA PRO A 468 11.45 17.36 -4.89
C PRO A 468 11.48 18.89 -4.97
N LEU A 469 11.12 19.45 -6.11
CA LEU A 469 10.90 20.90 -6.28
C LEU A 469 9.62 21.31 -5.54
N LYS A 470 9.71 21.56 -4.24
CA LYS A 470 8.56 21.95 -3.41
C LYS A 470 8.05 23.36 -3.69
N SER A 471 8.93 24.30 -4.01
CA SER A 471 8.59 25.72 -4.19
C SER A 471 9.48 26.37 -5.22
N ALA A 472 8.88 27.06 -6.17
CA ALA A 472 9.59 27.89 -7.15
C ALA A 472 9.12 29.33 -7.03
N THR A 473 10.06 30.28 -6.91
CA THR A 473 9.74 31.70 -6.82
C THR A 473 10.46 32.47 -7.91
N ALA A 474 9.72 33.15 -8.78
CA ALA A 474 10.26 34.07 -9.73
C ALA A 474 10.28 35.49 -9.14
N LYS A 475 11.46 36.15 -9.14
CA LYS A 475 11.57 37.55 -8.83
C LYS A 475 11.63 38.33 -10.14
N VAL A 476 10.56 39.06 -10.43
CA VAL A 476 10.48 39.87 -11.66
C VAL A 476 10.78 41.32 -11.32
N THR A 477 11.79 41.90 -12.01
CA THR A 477 12.15 43.31 -11.88
C THR A 477 11.82 44.02 -13.19
N TYR A 478 11.14 45.12 -13.11
CA TYR A 478 10.95 46.00 -14.28
C TYR A 478 12.28 46.59 -14.67
N THR A 479 12.59 46.60 -15.97
CA THR A 479 13.72 47.31 -16.55
C THR A 479 13.24 48.14 -17.76
N ASP A 480 13.80 49.31 -17.95
CA ASP A 480 13.55 50.19 -19.10
C ASP A 480 14.53 49.94 -20.24
N GLU A 481 15.51 49.04 -20.06
CA GLU A 481 16.53 48.71 -21.09
C GLU A 481 15.92 48.31 -22.44
N GLY A 482 14.73 47.67 -22.41
CA GLY A 482 14.03 47.29 -23.64
C GLY A 482 13.62 48.46 -24.54
N PHE A 483 13.56 49.70 -24.03
CA PHE A 483 13.24 50.88 -24.84
C PHE A 483 14.37 51.24 -25.79
N SER A 484 15.61 50.82 -25.56
CA SER A 484 16.74 51.01 -26.50
C SER A 484 16.44 50.41 -27.89
N SER A 485 15.67 49.34 -27.95
CA SER A 485 15.28 48.68 -29.21
C SER A 485 14.44 49.56 -30.16
N PHE A 486 13.82 50.65 -29.65
CA PHE A 486 13.08 51.60 -30.47
C PHE A 486 13.99 52.55 -31.28
N PHE A 487 15.25 52.66 -30.90
CA PHE A 487 16.18 53.61 -31.51
C PHE A 487 17.16 52.93 -32.49
N GLY A 488 17.08 51.61 -32.67
CA GLY A 488 18.01 50.82 -33.48
C GLY A 488 19.39 50.72 -32.80
N GLU A 489 20.08 49.61 -33.01
CA GLU A 489 21.53 49.59 -32.72
C GLU A 489 22.21 50.53 -33.73
N GLU A 490 22.78 51.62 -33.25
CA GLU A 490 23.79 52.35 -34.06
C GLU A 490 25.03 51.47 -34.10
N ASP A 491 25.39 50.99 -35.30
CA ASP A 491 26.63 50.26 -35.62
C ASP A 491 27.91 51.05 -35.23
#